data_14f67dde1e26ad32fd6cedfe6e5c09da
#
_entry.id   14f67dde1e26ad32fd6cedfe6e5c09da
#
_cell.length_a   1.000
_cell.length_b   1.000
_cell.length_c   1.000
_cell.angle_alpha   90.00
_cell.angle_beta   90.00
_cell.angle_gamma   90.00
#
_symmetry.space_group_name_H-M   'P 1'
#
loop_
_entity.id
_entity.type
_entity.pdbx_description
1 polymer ?
#
loop_
_entity_poly.entity_id
_entity_poly.type
_entity_poly.pdbx_seq_one_letter_code
_entity_poly.pdbx_strand_id
1 'polypeptide(L)'
;MNKIITKDSTFDAVILAAGDFPHSEPALTLLHTAKTLIACDSALKESVDYNRHSAASLQLRPTAVVGDGDSLPSDLKEQYSALWHHVEEQDYNDLTKATRFAIDNYHSKAIAYIGATGKREDHTIGNIALMMYYMDSLGISPCMITDYGWFVAARGAADFESFDGQQVSVFNGGCRHLSSKGLKWDIYPFTSLWQGTLNEATGNAFSINGDGDYLVYRTFDKKTYAE
;
A
#
# COMPACT_ATOMS: atom_id res chain seq x y z
N MET A 1 6.61 12.17 -11.83
CA MET A 1 5.93 11.03 -12.50
C MET A 1 5.88 9.84 -11.55
N ASN A 2 4.70 9.29 -11.33
CA ASN A 2 4.49 8.10 -10.49
C ASN A 2 4.97 6.85 -11.26
N LYS A 3 6.04 6.23 -10.79
CA LYS A 3 6.70 5.08 -11.41
C LYS A 3 5.83 3.81 -11.39
N ILE A 4 6.11 2.89 -12.29
CA ILE A 4 5.65 1.50 -12.17
C ILE A 4 6.36 0.87 -10.97
N ILE A 5 5.61 0.16 -10.14
CA ILE A 5 6.19 -0.61 -9.03
C ILE A 5 6.73 -1.93 -9.58
N THR A 6 8.00 -2.18 -9.27
CA THR A 6 8.72 -3.40 -9.61
C THR A 6 9.44 -3.92 -8.37
N LYS A 7 10.05 -5.09 -8.48
CA LYS A 7 10.92 -5.63 -7.42
C LYS A 7 12.11 -4.73 -7.06
N ASP A 8 12.52 -3.83 -7.97
CA ASP A 8 13.64 -2.90 -7.78
C ASP A 8 13.18 -1.54 -7.21
N SER A 9 11.89 -1.37 -6.95
CA SER A 9 11.36 -0.16 -6.32
C SER A 9 11.88 -0.03 -4.88
N THR A 10 12.10 1.21 -4.43
CA THR A 10 12.65 1.48 -3.10
C THR A 10 11.72 2.41 -2.31
N PHE A 11 11.61 2.15 -1.01
CA PHE A 11 10.84 2.93 -0.06
C PHE A 11 11.69 3.21 1.18
N ASP A 12 11.38 4.29 1.89
CA ASP A 12 12.06 4.62 3.16
C ASP A 12 11.68 3.62 4.25
N ALA A 13 10.42 3.16 4.24
CA ALA A 13 9.92 2.10 5.10
C ALA A 13 8.92 1.22 4.34
N VAL A 14 8.87 -0.06 4.73
CA VAL A 14 7.84 -1.01 4.36
C VAL A 14 7.06 -1.39 5.61
N ILE A 15 5.74 -1.27 5.58
CA ILE A 15 4.85 -1.65 6.68
C ILE A 15 4.12 -2.93 6.26
N LEU A 16 4.31 -4.01 7.03
CA LEU A 16 3.57 -5.25 6.90
C LEU A 16 2.34 -5.20 7.83
N ALA A 17 1.17 -5.24 7.23
CA ALA A 17 -0.10 -5.31 7.94
C ALA A 17 -0.62 -6.74 8.05
N ALA A 18 -1.69 -6.96 8.83
CA ALA A 18 -2.20 -8.27 9.18
C ALA A 18 -3.36 -8.77 8.27
N GLY A 19 -3.47 -8.25 7.05
CA GLY A 19 -4.34 -8.78 6.00
C GLY A 19 -3.78 -10.07 5.39
N ASP A 20 -4.09 -10.35 4.13
CA ASP A 20 -3.53 -11.50 3.44
C ASP A 20 -2.04 -11.32 3.21
N PHE A 21 -1.26 -12.36 3.58
CA PHE A 21 0.18 -12.34 3.35
C PHE A 21 0.46 -12.41 1.84
N PRO A 22 1.37 -11.59 1.30
CA PRO A 22 1.58 -11.49 -0.15
C PRO A 22 2.23 -12.75 -0.74
N HIS A 23 1.93 -12.98 -2.02
CA HIS A 23 2.50 -14.05 -2.83
C HIS A 23 3.20 -13.54 -4.09
N SER A 24 2.91 -12.30 -4.52
CA SER A 24 3.52 -11.72 -5.73
C SER A 24 5.02 -11.42 -5.53
N GLU A 25 5.80 -11.62 -6.61
CA GLU A 25 7.24 -11.35 -6.58
C GLU A 25 7.56 -9.91 -6.15
N PRO A 26 6.89 -8.85 -6.67
CA PRO A 26 7.21 -7.49 -6.26
C PRO A 26 7.00 -7.25 -4.76
N ALA A 27 5.88 -7.72 -4.20
CA ALA A 27 5.58 -7.53 -2.78
C ALA A 27 6.56 -8.31 -1.87
N LEU A 28 6.85 -9.56 -2.19
CA LEU A 28 7.80 -10.38 -1.43
C LEU A 28 9.22 -9.79 -1.49
N THR A 29 9.67 -9.37 -2.68
CA THR A 29 11.00 -8.78 -2.82
C THR A 29 11.13 -7.50 -2.01
N LEU A 30 10.12 -6.64 -2.00
CA LEU A 30 10.12 -5.43 -1.19
C LEU A 30 10.17 -5.73 0.31
N LEU A 31 9.48 -6.76 0.79
CA LEU A 31 9.60 -7.21 2.18
C LEU A 31 11.01 -7.69 2.52
N HIS A 32 11.65 -8.47 1.63
CA HIS A 32 13.01 -9.01 1.86
C HIS A 32 14.10 -7.94 1.79
N THR A 33 13.93 -6.93 0.94
CA THR A 33 14.93 -5.89 0.70
C THR A 33 14.74 -4.63 1.53
N ALA A 34 13.64 -4.56 2.29
CA ALA A 34 13.34 -3.42 3.14
C ALA A 34 14.46 -3.16 4.16
N LYS A 35 15.00 -1.95 4.16
CA LYS A 35 15.95 -1.50 5.21
C LYS A 35 15.22 -1.22 6.52
N THR A 36 14.00 -0.70 6.43
CA THR A 36 13.10 -0.45 7.55
C THR A 36 11.83 -1.26 7.29
N LEU A 37 11.67 -2.40 7.98
CA LEU A 37 10.47 -3.23 7.94
C LEU A 37 9.74 -3.10 9.28
N ILE A 38 8.55 -2.55 9.27
CA ILE A 38 7.70 -2.39 10.46
C ILE A 38 6.54 -3.38 10.34
N ALA A 39 6.38 -4.26 11.31
CA ALA A 39 5.21 -5.12 11.40
C ALA A 39 4.14 -4.46 12.27
N CYS A 40 2.91 -4.36 11.77
CA CYS A 40 1.77 -4.11 12.64
C CYS A 40 1.56 -5.30 13.57
N ASP A 41 1.07 -5.08 14.76
CA ASP A 41 0.75 -6.06 15.80
C ASP A 41 0.74 -7.54 15.33
N SER A 42 -0.40 -8.07 14.95
CA SER A 42 -0.57 -9.48 14.54
C SER A 42 0.16 -9.84 13.22
N ALA A 43 0.62 -8.87 12.43
CA ALA A 43 1.44 -9.13 11.25
C ALA A 43 2.81 -9.74 11.59
N LEU A 44 3.30 -9.55 12.83
CA LEU A 44 4.49 -10.25 13.31
C LEU A 44 4.32 -11.77 13.24
N LYS A 45 3.15 -12.30 13.62
CA LYS A 45 2.87 -13.73 13.54
C LYS A 45 2.98 -14.23 12.10
N GLU A 46 2.41 -13.51 11.14
CA GLU A 46 2.50 -13.86 9.71
C GLU A 46 3.97 -13.90 9.22
N SER A 47 4.79 -12.95 9.66
CA SER A 47 6.23 -12.92 9.32
C SER A 47 6.98 -14.10 9.95
N VAL A 48 6.68 -14.48 11.19
CA VAL A 48 7.26 -15.64 11.87
C VAL A 48 6.86 -16.95 11.19
N ASP A 49 5.59 -17.09 10.85
CA ASP A 49 5.08 -18.27 10.16
C ASP A 49 5.68 -18.40 8.76
N TYR A 50 5.83 -17.31 8.02
CA TYR A 50 6.56 -17.28 6.75
C TYR A 50 8.02 -17.73 6.93
N ASN A 51 8.71 -17.20 7.94
CA ASN A 51 10.13 -17.51 8.21
C ASN A 51 10.36 -18.98 8.53
N ARG A 52 9.40 -19.67 9.17
CA ARG A 52 9.50 -21.11 9.47
C ARG A 52 9.60 -21.99 8.22
N HIS A 53 9.07 -21.51 7.09
CA HIS A 53 9.03 -22.25 5.83
C HIS A 53 9.99 -21.69 4.77
N SER A 54 10.72 -20.63 5.10
CA SER A 54 11.60 -19.93 4.17
C SER A 54 13.07 -20.24 4.41
N ALA A 55 13.88 -20.22 3.34
CA ALA A 55 15.32 -20.30 3.46
C ALA A 55 15.87 -19.15 4.32
N ALA A 56 16.97 -19.36 5.02
CA ALA A 56 17.57 -18.35 5.91
C ALA A 56 17.88 -17.00 5.23
N SER A 57 18.18 -17.02 3.93
CA SER A 57 18.41 -15.82 3.11
C SER A 57 17.15 -15.05 2.78
N LEU A 58 15.96 -15.67 2.93
CA LEU A 58 14.64 -15.09 2.61
C LEU A 58 13.83 -14.77 3.87
N GLN A 59 14.41 -14.84 5.05
CA GLN A 59 13.72 -14.53 6.28
C GLN A 59 13.44 -13.03 6.41
N LEU A 60 12.22 -12.70 6.77
CA LEU A 60 11.81 -11.34 7.12
C LEU A 60 12.37 -10.97 8.50
N ARG A 61 12.92 -9.78 8.61
CA ARG A 61 13.52 -9.27 9.85
C ARG A 61 12.93 -7.89 10.17
N PRO A 62 11.77 -7.85 10.86
CA PRO A 62 11.21 -6.58 11.27
C PRO A 62 12.22 -5.76 12.10
N THR A 63 12.29 -4.46 11.82
CA THR A 63 13.10 -3.50 12.60
C THR A 63 12.30 -2.95 13.78
N ALA A 64 10.98 -3.02 13.71
CA ALA A 64 10.04 -2.65 14.77
C ALA A 64 8.73 -3.42 14.63
N VAL A 65 8.02 -3.58 15.73
CA VAL A 65 6.65 -4.10 15.81
C VAL A 65 5.81 -3.07 16.53
N VAL A 66 4.71 -2.63 15.92
CA VAL A 66 3.90 -1.50 16.42
C VAL A 66 2.43 -1.91 16.55
N GLY A 67 1.85 -1.67 17.72
CA GLY A 67 0.44 -1.93 18.01
C GLY A 67 0.14 -1.92 19.49
N ASP A 68 -1.11 -2.23 19.88
CA ASP A 68 -1.52 -2.34 21.28
C ASP A 68 -1.22 -3.71 21.90
N GLY A 69 -0.94 -4.70 21.08
CA GLY A 69 -0.56 -6.03 21.51
C GLY A 69 -1.72 -6.97 21.82
N ASP A 70 -2.94 -6.54 21.67
CA ASP A 70 -4.10 -7.37 22.04
C ASP A 70 -4.21 -8.66 21.21
N SER A 71 -3.72 -8.62 19.96
CA SER A 71 -3.77 -9.72 19.01
C SER A 71 -2.51 -10.57 18.96
N LEU A 72 -1.45 -10.23 19.70
CA LEU A 72 -0.17 -10.93 19.64
C LEU A 72 -0.04 -11.99 20.77
N PRO A 73 0.33 -13.25 20.45
CA PRO A 73 0.64 -14.26 21.45
C PRO A 73 1.74 -13.83 22.42
N SER A 74 1.61 -14.22 23.70
CA SER A 74 2.51 -13.79 24.78
C SER A 74 3.96 -14.21 24.57
N ASP A 75 4.18 -15.39 23.98
CA ASP A 75 5.51 -15.92 23.64
C ASP A 75 6.22 -15.06 22.57
N LEU A 76 5.46 -14.59 21.57
CA LEU A 76 6.00 -13.65 20.57
C LEU A 76 6.26 -12.27 21.15
N LYS A 77 5.41 -11.78 22.06
CA LYS A 77 5.68 -10.52 22.78
C LYS A 77 7.00 -10.59 23.57
N GLU A 78 7.25 -11.68 24.25
CA GLU A 78 8.49 -11.89 25.01
C GLU A 78 9.69 -11.99 24.07
N GLN A 79 9.60 -12.84 23.03
CA GLN A 79 10.67 -13.06 22.06
C GLN A 79 11.07 -11.78 21.32
N TYR A 80 10.10 -10.93 20.96
CA TYR A 80 10.32 -9.70 20.19
C TYR A 80 10.24 -8.44 21.05
N SER A 81 10.33 -8.55 22.37
CA SER A 81 10.19 -7.42 23.30
C SER A 81 11.10 -6.23 23.02
N ALA A 82 12.32 -6.49 22.52
CA ALA A 82 13.27 -5.44 22.13
C ALA A 82 12.85 -4.63 20.89
N LEU A 83 11.94 -5.16 20.05
CA LEU A 83 11.43 -4.50 18.85
C LEU A 83 10.00 -3.99 19.02
N TRP A 84 9.41 -4.27 20.18
CA TRP A 84 8.02 -3.95 20.46
C TRP A 84 7.84 -2.50 20.88
N HIS A 85 6.98 -1.80 20.17
CA HIS A 85 6.58 -0.43 20.47
C HIS A 85 5.08 -0.41 20.73
N HIS A 86 4.75 -0.41 22.02
CA HIS A 86 3.36 -0.38 22.50
C HIS A 86 2.74 1.00 22.26
N VAL A 87 1.56 1.02 21.60
CA VAL A 87 0.77 2.24 21.35
C VAL A 87 -0.65 1.99 21.82
N GLU A 88 -0.99 2.53 23.01
CA GLU A 88 -2.31 2.36 23.67
C GLU A 88 -3.44 3.13 22.98
N GLU A 89 -3.09 4.09 22.11
CA GLU A 89 -4.05 4.95 21.44
C GLU A 89 -5.04 4.11 20.61
N GLN A 90 -6.35 4.41 20.73
CA GLN A 90 -7.44 3.65 20.11
C GLN A 90 -8.20 4.43 19.00
N ASP A 91 -7.85 5.69 18.74
CA ASP A 91 -8.52 6.52 17.71
C ASP A 91 -8.11 6.10 16.29
N TYR A 92 -6.96 5.41 16.17
CA TYR A 92 -6.40 4.98 14.88
C TYR A 92 -6.13 3.47 14.88
N ASN A 93 -6.25 2.89 13.68
CA ASN A 93 -5.87 1.49 13.46
C ASN A 93 -4.34 1.30 13.48
N ASP A 94 -3.89 0.05 13.58
CA ASP A 94 -2.46 -0.28 13.67
C ASP A 94 -1.67 0.16 12.45
N LEU A 95 -2.29 0.20 11.26
CA LEU A 95 -1.65 0.71 10.06
C LEU A 95 -1.26 2.18 10.22
N THR A 96 -2.14 3.01 10.80
CA THR A 96 -1.87 4.42 11.07
C THR A 96 -0.86 4.60 12.19
N LYS A 97 -0.93 3.78 13.25
CA LYS A 97 0.06 3.77 14.33
C LYS A 97 1.46 3.47 13.79
N ALA A 98 1.61 2.42 12.97
CA ALA A 98 2.87 2.06 12.32
C ALA A 98 3.36 3.14 11.34
N THR A 99 2.45 3.80 10.60
CA THR A 99 2.78 4.91 9.70
C THR A 99 3.38 6.09 10.46
N ARG A 100 2.74 6.53 11.55
CA ARG A 100 3.26 7.61 12.41
C ARG A 100 4.60 7.23 13.02
N PHE A 101 4.72 5.99 13.50
CA PHE A 101 5.98 5.48 14.03
C PHE A 101 7.12 5.54 12.98
N ALA A 102 6.84 5.17 11.72
CA ALA A 102 7.81 5.28 10.63
C ALA A 102 8.25 6.72 10.34
N ILE A 103 7.31 7.67 10.41
CA ILE A 103 7.60 9.10 10.23
C ILE A 103 8.46 9.63 11.38
N ASP A 104 8.05 9.36 12.62
CA ASP A 104 8.65 9.97 13.80
C ASP A 104 10.06 9.40 14.10
N ASN A 105 10.27 8.08 13.89
CA ASN A 105 11.50 7.41 14.26
C ASN A 105 12.48 7.21 13.08
N TYR A 106 11.99 7.12 11.85
CA TYR A 106 12.82 6.88 10.66
C TYR A 106 12.73 8.01 9.63
N HIS A 107 11.97 9.08 9.90
CA HIS A 107 11.76 10.22 8.98
C HIS A 107 11.30 9.80 7.58
N SER A 108 10.54 8.69 7.53
CA SER A 108 10.07 8.09 6.29
C SER A 108 9.10 9.01 5.56
N LYS A 109 9.30 9.16 4.25
CA LYS A 109 8.43 9.94 3.34
C LYS A 109 7.77 9.06 2.29
N ALA A 110 8.50 8.11 1.72
CA ALA A 110 7.96 7.11 0.80
C ALA A 110 7.73 5.81 1.57
N ILE A 111 6.48 5.43 1.79
CA ILE A 111 6.11 4.26 2.60
C ILE A 111 5.31 3.27 1.76
N ALA A 112 5.77 2.02 1.71
CA ALA A 112 5.02 0.91 1.13
C ALA A 112 4.21 0.18 2.20
N TYR A 113 2.96 -0.19 1.87
CA TYR A 113 2.06 -0.98 2.70
C TYR A 113 1.82 -2.31 2.01
N ILE A 114 2.10 -3.41 2.69
CA ILE A 114 1.95 -4.78 2.20
C ILE A 114 1.11 -5.57 3.19
N GLY A 115 0.24 -6.48 2.71
CA GLY A 115 -0.69 -7.21 3.58
C GLY A 115 -1.77 -6.32 4.21
N ALA A 116 -2.08 -5.17 3.61
CA ALA A 116 -3.08 -4.23 4.13
C ALA A 116 -4.50 -4.49 3.56
N THR A 117 -4.66 -5.50 2.73
CA THR A 117 -5.92 -5.93 2.10
C THR A 117 -6.17 -7.42 2.34
N GLY A 118 -7.34 -7.89 1.95
CA GLY A 118 -7.79 -9.27 2.22
C GLY A 118 -8.32 -9.46 3.64
N LYS A 119 -8.71 -10.68 3.99
CA LYS A 119 -9.40 -11.06 5.23
C LYS A 119 -10.70 -10.28 5.40
N ARG A 120 -10.73 -9.19 6.18
CA ARG A 120 -11.95 -8.39 6.43
C ARG A 120 -12.07 -7.25 5.41
N GLU A 121 -13.20 -7.18 4.72
CA GLU A 121 -13.48 -6.21 3.65
C GLU A 121 -13.59 -4.77 4.18
N ASP A 122 -14.14 -4.58 5.38
CA ASP A 122 -14.24 -3.26 6.00
C ASP A 122 -12.87 -2.67 6.33
N HIS A 123 -11.92 -3.49 6.82
CA HIS A 123 -10.53 -3.09 7.03
C HIS A 123 -9.85 -2.80 5.69
N THR A 124 -10.08 -3.61 4.66
CA THR A 124 -9.54 -3.39 3.31
C THR A 124 -9.99 -2.02 2.76
N ILE A 125 -11.29 -1.72 2.81
CA ILE A 125 -11.83 -0.44 2.35
C ILE A 125 -11.26 0.73 3.16
N GLY A 126 -11.22 0.58 4.49
CA GLY A 126 -10.65 1.59 5.39
C GLY A 126 -9.17 1.87 5.10
N ASN A 127 -8.36 0.83 4.96
CA ASN A 127 -6.92 0.95 4.68
C ASN A 127 -6.65 1.61 3.31
N ILE A 128 -7.44 1.28 2.28
CA ILE A 128 -7.34 1.94 0.97
C ILE A 128 -7.70 3.44 1.09
N ALA A 129 -8.76 3.78 1.82
CA ALA A 129 -9.17 5.16 2.02
C ALA A 129 -8.13 5.99 2.80
N LEU A 130 -7.44 5.38 3.77
CA LEU A 130 -6.37 6.02 4.56
C LEU A 130 -5.20 6.51 3.71
N MET A 131 -4.99 5.97 2.50
CA MET A 131 -3.91 6.40 1.62
C MET A 131 -3.99 7.90 1.28
N MET A 132 -5.21 8.43 1.05
CA MET A 132 -5.39 9.88 0.82
C MET A 132 -5.12 10.69 2.09
N TYR A 133 -5.57 10.22 3.23
CA TYR A 133 -5.29 10.85 4.53
C TYR A 133 -3.78 10.90 4.83
N TYR A 134 -3.04 9.82 4.55
CA TYR A 134 -1.59 9.78 4.76
C TYR A 134 -0.86 10.77 3.86
N MET A 135 -1.27 10.90 2.60
CA MET A 135 -0.71 11.90 1.70
C MET A 135 -1.02 13.32 2.15
N ASP A 136 -2.29 13.60 2.43
CA ASP A 136 -2.77 14.95 2.74
C ASP A 136 -2.34 15.43 4.13
N SER A 137 -2.61 14.63 5.16
CA SER A 137 -2.46 15.06 6.54
C SER A 137 -1.12 14.70 7.16
N LEU A 138 -0.47 13.61 6.70
CA LEU A 138 0.85 13.19 7.19
C LEU A 138 1.99 13.60 6.24
N GLY A 139 1.69 14.10 5.05
CA GLY A 139 2.66 14.64 4.10
C GLY A 139 3.64 13.60 3.56
N ILE A 140 3.21 12.34 3.40
CA ILE A 140 4.01 11.25 2.86
C ILE A 140 3.54 10.84 1.46
N SER A 141 4.33 10.00 0.80
CA SER A 141 4.01 9.35 -0.46
C SER A 141 3.67 7.88 -0.21
N PRO A 142 2.40 7.55 0.08
CA PRO A 142 1.99 6.19 0.41
C PRO A 142 1.81 5.35 -0.86
N CYS A 143 2.22 4.08 -0.82
CA CYS A 143 2.00 3.10 -1.87
C CYS A 143 1.52 1.78 -1.26
N MET A 144 0.29 1.37 -1.54
CA MET A 144 -0.24 0.08 -1.06
C MET A 144 -0.09 -0.97 -2.16
N ILE A 145 0.64 -2.04 -1.87
CA ILE A 145 1.01 -3.09 -2.81
C ILE A 145 0.24 -4.35 -2.46
N THR A 146 -0.43 -4.91 -3.45
CA THR A 146 -1.20 -6.17 -3.37
C THR A 146 -0.59 -7.21 -4.30
N ASP A 147 -1.15 -8.41 -4.36
CA ASP A 147 -0.70 -9.44 -5.30
C ASP A 147 -1.04 -9.12 -6.77
N TYR A 148 -1.97 -8.20 -7.01
CA TYR A 148 -2.47 -7.91 -8.36
C TYR A 148 -2.03 -6.56 -8.90
N GLY A 149 -1.52 -5.67 -8.05
CA GLY A 149 -1.16 -4.30 -8.42
C GLY A 149 -0.94 -3.42 -7.21
N TRP A 150 -1.03 -2.11 -7.41
CA TRP A 150 -0.76 -1.16 -6.32
C TRP A 150 -1.61 0.09 -6.41
N PHE A 151 -1.90 0.66 -5.25
CA PHE A 151 -2.54 1.97 -5.09
C PHE A 151 -1.50 3.04 -4.81
N VAL A 152 -1.70 4.23 -5.37
CA VAL A 152 -1.04 5.46 -4.96
C VAL A 152 -2.08 6.56 -4.77
N ALA A 153 -1.86 7.42 -3.79
CA ALA A 153 -2.61 8.66 -3.63
C ALA A 153 -1.95 9.76 -4.46
N ALA A 154 -2.75 10.64 -5.05
CA ALA A 154 -2.28 11.79 -5.80
C ALA A 154 -3.23 12.98 -5.61
N ARG A 155 -2.71 14.20 -5.84
CA ARG A 155 -3.46 15.46 -5.78
C ARG A 155 -3.12 16.33 -7.00
N GLY A 156 -4.11 17.00 -7.53
CA GLY A 156 -3.90 17.95 -8.62
C GLY A 156 -3.53 17.28 -9.94
N ALA A 157 -2.60 17.86 -10.66
CA ALA A 157 -2.06 17.30 -11.90
C ALA A 157 -0.93 16.31 -11.60
N ALA A 158 -1.04 15.08 -12.12
CA ALA A 158 -0.02 14.04 -11.94
C ALA A 158 0.13 13.16 -13.17
N ASP A 159 1.38 12.74 -13.43
CA ASP A 159 1.74 11.81 -14.48
C ASP A 159 2.07 10.44 -13.89
N PHE A 160 1.71 9.40 -14.63
CA PHE A 160 1.87 8.01 -14.23
C PHE A 160 2.55 7.23 -15.36
N GLU A 161 3.61 6.49 -15.02
CA GLU A 161 4.14 5.46 -15.93
C GLU A 161 3.12 4.33 -16.06
N SER A 162 3.01 3.76 -17.24
CA SER A 162 2.14 2.65 -17.58
C SER A 162 2.74 1.80 -18.69
N PHE A 163 2.00 0.81 -19.10
CA PHE A 163 2.22 0.07 -20.35
C PHE A 163 0.87 -0.08 -21.06
N ASP A 164 0.92 -0.25 -22.37
CA ASP A 164 -0.28 -0.41 -23.18
C ASP A 164 -1.14 -1.60 -22.71
N GLY A 165 -2.41 -1.35 -22.44
CA GLY A 165 -3.37 -2.33 -21.90
C GLY A 165 -3.26 -2.60 -20.41
N GLN A 166 -2.47 -1.82 -19.65
CA GLN A 166 -2.49 -1.88 -18.18
C GLN A 166 -3.86 -1.49 -17.66
N GLN A 167 -4.44 -2.27 -16.77
CA GLN A 167 -5.69 -1.89 -16.12
C GLN A 167 -5.45 -0.78 -15.10
N VAL A 168 -6.30 0.23 -15.13
CA VAL A 168 -6.24 1.41 -14.27
C VAL A 168 -7.59 1.64 -13.65
N SER A 169 -7.63 1.89 -12.35
CA SER A 169 -8.83 2.39 -11.67
C SER A 169 -8.52 3.70 -10.99
N VAL A 170 -9.45 4.65 -11.06
CA VAL A 170 -9.31 5.99 -10.46
C VAL A 170 -10.47 6.23 -9.51
N PHE A 171 -10.17 6.49 -8.24
CA PHE A 171 -11.18 6.74 -7.21
C PHE A 171 -11.12 8.21 -6.81
N ASN A 172 -12.20 8.94 -7.08
CA ASN A 172 -12.32 10.35 -6.76
C ASN A 172 -12.41 10.56 -5.24
N GLY A 173 -11.48 11.34 -4.69
CA GLY A 173 -11.43 11.71 -3.27
C GLY A 173 -12.04 13.09 -2.96
N GLY A 174 -12.83 13.65 -3.91
CA GLY A 174 -13.49 14.95 -3.71
C GLY A 174 -13.21 15.99 -4.79
N CYS A 175 -12.57 15.62 -5.90
CA CYS A 175 -12.42 16.49 -7.05
C CYS A 175 -13.79 16.88 -7.63
N ARG A 176 -13.97 18.17 -7.94
CA ARG A 176 -15.08 18.70 -8.72
C ARG A 176 -14.75 18.73 -10.21
N HIS A 177 -13.46 18.76 -10.53
CA HIS A 177 -12.92 18.65 -11.89
C HIS A 177 -11.92 17.48 -11.87
N LEU A 178 -12.11 16.52 -12.76
CA LEU A 178 -11.25 15.37 -12.91
C LEU A 178 -11.23 14.97 -14.38
N SER A 179 -10.06 14.85 -14.98
CA SER A 179 -9.89 14.48 -16.38
C SER A 179 -8.61 13.68 -16.57
N SER A 180 -8.48 12.99 -17.68
CA SER A 180 -7.27 12.21 -18.01
C SER A 180 -6.87 12.37 -19.46
N LYS A 181 -5.61 11.99 -19.75
CA LYS A 181 -5.09 11.72 -21.08
C LYS A 181 -4.33 10.42 -21.04
N GLY A 182 -4.40 9.62 -22.12
CA GLY A 182 -3.72 8.33 -22.22
C GLY A 182 -4.46 7.18 -21.52
N LEU A 183 -5.71 7.37 -21.13
CA LEU A 183 -6.64 6.31 -20.75
C LEU A 183 -7.67 6.07 -21.87
N LYS A 184 -8.16 4.85 -21.96
CA LYS A 184 -9.09 4.40 -23.01
C LYS A 184 -10.46 5.06 -22.89
N TRP A 185 -10.92 5.30 -21.67
CA TRP A 185 -12.16 6.00 -21.37
C TRP A 185 -11.85 7.25 -20.58
N ASP A 186 -12.48 8.37 -20.97
CA ASP A 186 -12.35 9.62 -20.26
C ASP A 186 -12.87 9.48 -18.82
N ILE A 187 -12.11 9.99 -17.87
CA ILE A 187 -12.57 10.08 -16.48
C ILE A 187 -13.27 11.43 -16.24
N TYR A 188 -14.12 11.45 -15.24
CA TYR A 188 -14.87 12.61 -14.78
C TYR A 188 -14.96 12.59 -13.24
N PRO A 189 -15.48 13.62 -12.58
CA PRO A 189 -15.64 13.61 -11.13
C PRO A 189 -16.67 12.56 -10.68
N PHE A 190 -16.20 11.32 -10.57
CA PHE A 190 -17.02 10.19 -10.14
C PHE A 190 -17.66 10.43 -8.78
N THR A 191 -18.94 10.11 -8.63
CA THR A 191 -19.68 10.22 -7.37
C THR A 191 -19.82 8.89 -6.63
N SER A 192 -19.45 7.78 -7.29
CA SER A 192 -19.51 6.43 -6.73
C SER A 192 -18.23 5.68 -7.07
N LEU A 193 -17.74 4.87 -6.13
CA LEU A 193 -16.44 4.16 -6.25
C LEU A 193 -16.36 3.27 -7.50
N TRP A 194 -17.44 2.57 -7.85
CA TRP A 194 -17.47 1.64 -8.99
C TRP A 194 -17.28 2.31 -10.35
N GLN A 195 -17.63 3.60 -10.49
CA GLN A 195 -17.58 4.33 -11.76
C GLN A 195 -16.14 4.50 -12.28
N GLY A 196 -15.15 4.60 -11.38
CA GLY A 196 -13.75 4.79 -11.74
C GLY A 196 -12.96 3.49 -11.95
N THR A 197 -13.61 2.33 -11.90
CA THR A 197 -12.94 1.03 -12.07
C THR A 197 -12.86 0.62 -13.54
N LEU A 198 -11.92 -0.31 -13.85
CA LEU A 198 -11.83 -1.02 -15.12
C LEU A 198 -11.44 -0.16 -16.33
N ASN A 199 -10.77 0.95 -16.13
CA ASN A 199 -10.13 1.69 -17.22
C ASN A 199 -8.83 1.01 -17.68
N GLU A 200 -8.23 1.50 -18.75
CA GLU A 200 -7.07 0.91 -19.40
C GLU A 200 -6.13 2.00 -19.92
N ALA A 201 -4.84 1.87 -19.69
CA ALA A 201 -3.85 2.76 -20.28
C ALA A 201 -3.62 2.42 -21.76
N THR A 202 -3.47 3.45 -22.59
CA THR A 202 -3.29 3.31 -24.05
C THR A 202 -1.84 3.52 -24.49
N GLY A 203 -0.89 3.39 -23.57
CA GLY A 203 0.54 3.57 -23.86
C GLY A 203 1.39 3.52 -22.60
N ASN A 204 2.63 4.00 -22.73
CA ASN A 204 3.64 3.93 -21.67
C ASN A 204 3.47 4.99 -20.56
N ALA A 205 2.48 5.86 -20.68
CA ALA A 205 2.16 6.86 -19.67
C ALA A 205 0.72 7.36 -19.83
N PHE A 206 0.13 7.79 -18.73
CA PHE A 206 -1.10 8.57 -18.72
C PHE A 206 -0.98 9.71 -17.71
N SER A 207 -1.81 10.73 -17.86
CA SER A 207 -1.89 11.84 -16.92
C SER A 207 -3.32 12.02 -16.41
N ILE A 208 -3.42 12.48 -15.17
CA ILE A 208 -4.67 12.88 -14.54
C ILE A 208 -4.53 14.33 -14.11
N ASN A 209 -5.59 15.11 -14.32
CA ASN A 209 -5.71 16.47 -13.83
C ASN A 209 -6.96 16.60 -12.98
N GLY A 210 -6.79 16.85 -11.69
CA GLY A 210 -7.87 17.05 -10.71
C GLY A 210 -7.67 18.31 -9.89
N ASP A 211 -8.73 18.81 -9.26
CA ASP A 211 -8.69 19.95 -8.33
C ASP A 211 -8.71 19.51 -6.84
N GLY A 212 -8.50 18.25 -6.58
CA GLY A 212 -8.47 17.62 -5.25
C GLY A 212 -7.69 16.32 -5.24
N ASP A 213 -8.00 15.47 -4.26
CA ASP A 213 -7.37 14.18 -4.07
C ASP A 213 -8.05 13.07 -4.85
N TYR A 214 -7.26 12.07 -5.23
CA TYR A 214 -7.74 10.85 -5.84
C TYR A 214 -6.76 9.70 -5.60
N LEU A 215 -7.27 8.46 -5.66
CA LEU A 215 -6.46 7.25 -5.68
C LEU A 215 -6.37 6.70 -7.09
N VAL A 216 -5.21 6.15 -7.42
CA VAL A 216 -4.98 5.44 -8.67
C VAL A 216 -4.51 4.03 -8.34
N TYR A 217 -5.24 3.03 -8.82
CA TYR A 217 -4.82 1.63 -8.81
C TYR A 217 -4.34 1.23 -10.20
N ARG A 218 -3.21 0.51 -10.26
CA ARG A 218 -2.63 -0.04 -11.49
C ARG A 218 -2.29 -1.51 -11.28
N THR A 219 -2.56 -2.35 -12.26
CA THR A 219 -2.23 -3.78 -12.19
C THR A 219 -0.78 -4.04 -12.60
N PHE A 220 -0.19 -5.12 -12.08
CA PHE A 220 1.12 -5.59 -12.54
C PHE A 220 1.05 -6.16 -13.96
N ASP A 221 -0.02 -6.87 -14.27
CA ASP A 221 -0.20 -7.56 -15.51
C ASP A 221 -1.26 -6.91 -16.42
N LYS A 222 -1.11 -7.15 -17.70
CA LYS A 222 -2.10 -6.81 -18.71
C LYS A 222 -3.33 -7.73 -18.56
N LYS A 223 -4.52 -7.20 -18.84
CA LYS A 223 -5.73 -8.03 -18.89
C LYS A 223 -5.60 -9.06 -20.00
N THR A 224 -5.72 -10.33 -19.65
CA THR A 224 -5.89 -11.41 -20.63
C THR A 224 -7.37 -11.55 -20.93
N TYR A 225 -7.74 -11.37 -22.19
CA TYR A 225 -9.07 -11.73 -22.66
C TYR A 225 -9.06 -13.21 -23.00
N ALA A 226 -10.06 -13.96 -22.51
CA ALA A 226 -10.28 -15.32 -23.00
C ALA A 226 -10.59 -15.24 -24.50
N GLU A 227 -9.87 -16.06 -25.29
CA GLU A 227 -10.14 -16.24 -26.71
C GLU A 227 -11.47 -16.98 -26.94
#